data_a535a4cdf65619ba3815439b87f2ecad
#
_entry.id   a535a4cdf65619ba3815439b87f2ecad
#
_cell.length_a   1.000
_cell.length_b   1.000
_cell.length_c   1.000
_cell.angle_alpha   90.00
_cell.angle_beta   90.00
_cell.angle_gamma   90.00
#
_symmetry.space_group_name_H-M   'P 1'
#
loop_
_entity.id
_entity.type
_entity.pdbx_description
1 polymer ?
#
loop_
_entity_poly.entity_id
_entity_poly.type
_entity_poly.pdbx_seq_one_letter_code
_entity_poly.pdbx_strand_id
1 'polypeptide(L)'
;IADPDMPAKAITGASDKIRVCIACNQACTGHGLLGFPISCIQYPESGRERTLGVKTRTENPRRVVIVGGGPAGLKAGAIAAERGHAVTLYEKTRRVGGQVLLAQLLPSRLEFSGLIDNLQRECLHAGVEIVTGTEVTPELVAAERPDALVIATGATPYVPDLPGADEAHVVTAWQVLSGAVNVGASVVIADWRSDWIGLGVAEQLAAAGSHVRLCVNGTHAGETLQQYVRDALVARIHHLGVEVTPYARLVGVDPDTVYFQHTASDDPILLEKVDTLVLAMGHQSDTQLETALKSYAGELQVIGDCLAPRTAEEAVYEGLKIGREL
;
A
#
# COMPACT_ATOMS: atom_id res chain seq x y z
N ILE A 1 -7.09 -18.12 -10.51
CA ILE A 1 -6.62 -16.76 -10.80
C ILE A 1 -5.33 -16.49 -10.02
N ALA A 2 -5.33 -16.60 -8.67
CA ALA A 2 -4.15 -16.33 -7.85
C ALA A 2 -2.98 -17.29 -8.13
N ASP A 3 -3.27 -18.56 -8.40
CA ASP A 3 -2.28 -19.58 -8.76
C ASP A 3 -2.85 -20.52 -9.83
N PRO A 4 -2.49 -20.33 -11.11
CA PRO A 4 -2.96 -21.20 -12.19
C PRO A 4 -2.39 -22.62 -12.08
N ASP A 5 -1.23 -22.81 -11.45
CA ASP A 5 -0.56 -24.09 -11.30
C ASP A 5 -0.98 -24.85 -10.01
N MET A 6 -1.93 -24.32 -9.25
CA MET A 6 -2.37 -24.91 -7.98
C MET A 6 -2.70 -26.42 -8.08
N PRO A 7 -3.44 -26.90 -9.10
CA PRO A 7 -3.73 -28.32 -9.21
C PRO A 7 -2.47 -29.18 -9.37
N ALA A 8 -1.52 -28.75 -10.20
CA ALA A 8 -0.26 -29.45 -10.41
C ALA A 8 0.59 -29.48 -9.14
N LYS A 9 0.68 -28.34 -8.43
CA LYS A 9 1.39 -28.24 -7.16
C LYS A 9 0.78 -29.14 -6.08
N ALA A 10 -0.55 -29.19 -6.00
CA ALA A 10 -1.26 -30.06 -5.05
C ALA A 10 -1.00 -31.54 -5.32
N ILE A 11 -1.07 -31.99 -6.58
CA ILE A 11 -0.83 -33.37 -6.98
C ILE A 11 0.62 -33.82 -6.70
N THR A 12 1.59 -32.90 -6.88
CA THR A 12 3.01 -33.21 -6.65
C THR A 12 3.45 -33.02 -5.19
N GLY A 13 2.54 -32.69 -4.27
CA GLY A 13 2.86 -32.47 -2.86
C GLY A 13 3.59 -31.15 -2.58
N ALA A 14 3.65 -30.23 -3.55
CA ALA A 14 4.28 -28.92 -3.42
C ALA A 14 3.30 -27.84 -2.90
N SER A 15 2.53 -28.17 -1.87
CA SER A 15 1.48 -27.30 -1.31
C SER A 15 2.05 -26.00 -0.72
N ASP A 16 3.28 -26.03 -0.21
CA ASP A 16 4.04 -24.87 0.25
C ASP A 16 4.31 -23.83 -0.84
N LYS A 17 4.28 -24.23 -2.11
CA LYS A 17 4.46 -23.37 -3.28
C LYS A 17 3.16 -22.78 -3.82
N ILE A 18 2.01 -23.15 -3.27
CA ILE A 18 0.73 -22.61 -3.70
C ILE A 18 0.58 -21.16 -3.23
N ARG A 19 0.30 -20.25 -4.16
CA ARG A 19 -0.04 -18.86 -3.86
C ARG A 19 -1.50 -18.79 -3.41
N VAL A 20 -1.71 -18.62 -2.12
CA VAL A 20 -3.03 -18.58 -1.50
C VAL A 20 -3.75 -17.26 -1.86
N CYS A 21 -5.02 -17.34 -2.24
CA CYS A 21 -5.85 -16.18 -2.45
C CYS A 21 -6.07 -15.43 -1.12
N ILE A 22 -5.89 -14.12 -1.12
CA ILE A 22 -6.07 -13.23 0.05
C ILE A 22 -7.46 -12.58 0.10
N ALA A 23 -8.41 -13.07 -0.64
CA ALA A 23 -9.81 -12.62 -0.66
C ALA A 23 -10.00 -11.08 -0.83
N CYS A 24 -9.04 -10.39 -1.44
CA CYS A 24 -9.07 -8.93 -1.60
C CYS A 24 -10.15 -8.44 -2.56
N ASN A 25 -10.61 -9.28 -3.49
CA ASN A 25 -11.63 -9.00 -4.49
C ASN A 25 -11.36 -7.76 -5.41
N GLN A 26 -10.13 -7.23 -5.44
CA GLN A 26 -9.80 -6.00 -6.17
C GLN A 26 -9.70 -6.25 -7.68
N ALA A 27 -8.60 -6.82 -8.16
CA ALA A 27 -8.34 -7.01 -9.58
C ALA A 27 -9.16 -8.15 -10.24
N CYS A 28 -9.83 -8.99 -9.47
CA CYS A 28 -10.70 -10.05 -10.00
C CYS A 28 -12.17 -9.59 -10.05
N THR A 29 -12.91 -9.76 -8.97
CA THR A 29 -14.34 -9.41 -8.90
C THR A 29 -14.56 -7.92 -9.10
N GLY A 30 -13.71 -7.06 -8.50
CA GLY A 30 -13.81 -5.62 -8.65
C GLY A 30 -13.67 -5.15 -10.09
N HIS A 31 -12.64 -5.62 -10.80
CA HIS A 31 -12.47 -5.34 -12.24
C HIS A 31 -13.66 -5.85 -13.06
N GLY A 32 -14.09 -7.09 -12.80
CA GLY A 32 -15.21 -7.68 -13.53
C GLY A 32 -16.51 -6.88 -13.40
N LEU A 33 -16.81 -6.34 -12.22
CA LEU A 33 -17.98 -5.50 -12.00
C LEU A 33 -17.90 -4.12 -12.68
N LEU A 34 -16.68 -3.62 -12.87
CA LEU A 34 -16.43 -2.35 -13.57
C LEU A 34 -16.25 -2.52 -15.08
N GLY A 35 -16.34 -3.75 -15.60
CA GLY A 35 -16.13 -4.05 -17.02
C GLY A 35 -14.66 -4.04 -17.46
N PHE A 36 -13.71 -4.06 -16.52
CA PHE A 36 -12.28 -4.17 -16.82
C PHE A 36 -11.83 -5.63 -16.95
N PRO A 37 -10.72 -5.90 -17.66
CA PRO A 37 -10.14 -7.23 -17.72
C PRO A 37 -9.79 -7.76 -16.32
N ILE A 38 -10.22 -8.98 -16.03
CA ILE A 38 -9.95 -9.65 -14.76
C ILE A 38 -8.46 -9.97 -14.64
N SER A 39 -7.90 -9.72 -13.44
CA SER A 39 -6.53 -10.04 -13.07
C SER A 39 -6.46 -10.49 -11.60
N CYS A 40 -5.27 -10.53 -11.03
CA CYS A 40 -5.05 -10.78 -9.61
C CYS A 40 -3.92 -9.89 -9.10
N ILE A 41 -4.11 -9.26 -7.94
CA ILE A 41 -3.05 -8.40 -7.35
C ILE A 41 -1.79 -9.18 -7.00
N GLN A 42 -1.89 -10.47 -6.71
CA GLN A 42 -0.74 -11.33 -6.39
C GLN A 42 -0.10 -11.97 -7.64
N TYR A 43 -0.90 -12.15 -8.70
CA TYR A 43 -0.48 -12.78 -9.95
C TYR A 43 -0.98 -11.94 -11.13
N PRO A 44 -0.34 -10.79 -11.38
CA PRO A 44 -0.77 -9.84 -12.41
C PRO A 44 -0.62 -10.36 -13.83
N GLU A 45 0.03 -11.51 -14.03
CA GLU A 45 0.04 -12.28 -15.28
C GLU A 45 -1.35 -12.79 -15.67
N SER A 46 -2.25 -13.06 -14.69
CA SER A 46 -3.63 -13.47 -14.95
C SER A 46 -4.36 -12.44 -15.82
N GLY A 47 -4.98 -12.93 -16.91
CA GLY A 47 -5.61 -12.09 -17.93
C GLY A 47 -4.63 -11.44 -18.91
N ARG A 48 -3.32 -11.65 -18.70
CA ARG A 48 -2.22 -11.12 -19.53
C ARG A 48 -1.21 -12.20 -19.90
N GLU A 49 -1.61 -13.48 -19.83
CA GLU A 49 -0.73 -14.64 -19.98
C GLU A 49 0.02 -14.62 -21.32
N ARG A 50 -0.63 -14.13 -22.37
CA ARG A 50 -0.02 -14.03 -23.72
C ARG A 50 1.19 -13.11 -23.75
N THR A 51 1.19 -12.04 -22.98
CA THR A 51 2.23 -10.99 -22.98
C THR A 51 3.17 -11.09 -21.79
N LEU A 52 2.66 -11.53 -20.63
CA LEU A 52 3.39 -11.55 -19.38
C LEU A 52 3.61 -12.95 -18.78
N GLY A 53 2.95 -14.00 -19.33
CA GLY A 53 3.00 -15.35 -18.77
C GLY A 53 4.32 -16.07 -19.02
N VAL A 54 5.02 -15.79 -20.12
CA VAL A 54 6.27 -16.47 -20.46
C VAL A 54 7.45 -15.72 -19.83
N LYS A 55 8.20 -16.41 -18.98
CA LYS A 55 9.43 -15.92 -18.36
C LYS A 55 10.61 -16.61 -19.01
N THR A 56 11.37 -15.89 -19.83
CA THR A 56 12.60 -16.41 -20.45
C THR A 56 13.80 -16.01 -19.60
N ARG A 57 14.75 -16.94 -19.43
CA ARG A 57 16.04 -16.59 -18.83
C ARG A 57 16.80 -15.63 -19.73
N THR A 58 17.49 -14.70 -19.11
CA THR A 58 18.37 -13.77 -19.84
C THR A 58 19.67 -14.46 -20.25
N GLU A 59 20.18 -14.07 -21.41
CA GLU A 59 21.52 -14.48 -21.87
C GLU A 59 22.63 -13.63 -21.19
N ASN A 60 22.27 -12.48 -20.64
CA ASN A 60 23.19 -11.54 -20.00
C ASN A 60 22.82 -11.32 -18.53
N PRO A 61 23.14 -12.25 -17.60
CA PRO A 61 22.91 -12.07 -16.18
C PRO A 61 23.59 -10.81 -15.64
N ARG A 62 22.86 -10.05 -14.83
CA ARG A 62 23.32 -8.80 -14.22
C ARG A 62 23.23 -8.87 -12.71
N ARG A 63 23.98 -8.00 -12.04
CA ARG A 63 23.83 -7.71 -10.62
C ARG A 63 22.77 -6.64 -10.45
N VAL A 64 21.68 -6.99 -9.78
CA VAL A 64 20.55 -6.10 -9.54
C VAL A 64 20.44 -5.83 -8.05
N VAL A 65 20.42 -4.55 -7.68
CA VAL A 65 20.11 -4.12 -6.32
C VAL A 65 18.70 -3.54 -6.31
N ILE A 66 17.89 -3.99 -5.34
CA ILE A 66 16.53 -3.52 -5.12
C ILE A 66 16.47 -2.87 -3.74
N VAL A 67 15.91 -1.66 -3.67
CA VAL A 67 15.79 -0.88 -2.44
C VAL A 67 14.33 -0.80 -2.03
N GLY A 68 13.97 -1.50 -0.96
CA GLY A 68 12.65 -1.56 -0.38
C GLY A 68 11.98 -2.92 -0.55
N GLY A 69 11.64 -3.55 0.56
CA GLY A 69 11.01 -4.86 0.66
C GLY A 69 9.48 -4.82 0.68
N GLY A 70 8.86 -3.81 0.07
CA GLY A 70 7.43 -3.75 -0.17
C GLY A 70 6.98 -4.63 -1.35
N PRO A 71 5.67 -4.66 -1.69
CA PRO A 71 5.14 -5.51 -2.76
C PRO A 71 5.83 -5.32 -4.11
N ALA A 72 6.16 -4.08 -4.49
CA ALA A 72 6.82 -3.76 -5.75
C ALA A 72 8.24 -4.35 -5.81
N GLY A 73 9.06 -4.08 -4.77
CA GLY A 73 10.44 -4.57 -4.71
C GLY A 73 10.53 -6.09 -4.62
N LEU A 74 9.69 -6.71 -3.79
CA LEU A 74 9.64 -8.18 -3.69
C LEU A 74 9.27 -8.82 -5.03
N LYS A 75 8.25 -8.29 -5.74
CA LYS A 75 7.86 -8.84 -7.04
C LYS A 75 8.94 -8.64 -8.10
N ALA A 76 9.56 -7.44 -8.15
CA ALA A 76 10.67 -7.17 -9.06
C ALA A 76 11.84 -8.13 -8.81
N GLY A 77 12.20 -8.33 -7.54
CA GLY A 77 13.28 -9.24 -7.14
C GLY A 77 13.03 -10.68 -7.55
N ALA A 78 11.86 -11.20 -7.26
CA ALA A 78 11.49 -12.56 -7.62
C ALA A 78 11.58 -12.77 -9.14
N ILE A 79 11.01 -11.86 -9.94
CA ILE A 79 10.99 -11.98 -11.41
C ILE A 79 12.39 -11.83 -12.01
N ALA A 80 13.16 -10.86 -11.55
CA ALA A 80 14.55 -10.67 -12.04
C ALA A 80 15.42 -11.91 -11.74
N ALA A 81 15.30 -12.47 -10.53
CA ALA A 81 16.05 -13.67 -10.15
C ALA A 81 15.58 -14.92 -10.92
N GLU A 82 14.28 -15.11 -11.14
CA GLU A 82 13.75 -16.18 -12.02
C GLU A 82 14.31 -16.09 -13.44
N ARG A 83 14.61 -14.89 -13.93
CA ARG A 83 15.24 -14.67 -15.23
C ARG A 83 16.75 -14.91 -15.23
N GLY A 84 17.36 -15.09 -14.08
CA GLY A 84 18.77 -15.46 -13.93
C GLY A 84 19.69 -14.34 -13.50
N HIS A 85 19.16 -13.18 -13.11
CA HIS A 85 19.96 -12.11 -12.51
C HIS A 85 20.38 -12.47 -11.07
N ALA A 86 21.53 -11.95 -10.62
CA ALA A 86 21.94 -11.98 -9.21
C ALA A 86 21.28 -10.79 -8.50
N VAL A 87 20.33 -11.06 -7.60
CA VAL A 87 19.49 -10.03 -6.99
C VAL A 87 19.73 -9.94 -5.49
N THR A 88 20.09 -8.74 -5.01
CA THR A 88 20.10 -8.39 -3.58
C THR A 88 19.02 -7.36 -3.32
N LEU A 89 18.12 -7.66 -2.38
CA LEU A 89 17.04 -6.76 -1.93
C LEU A 89 17.35 -6.25 -0.53
N TYR A 90 17.44 -4.94 -0.38
CA TYR A 90 17.63 -4.27 0.91
C TYR A 90 16.31 -3.72 1.44
N GLU A 91 16.07 -3.95 2.73
CA GLU A 91 14.94 -3.40 3.48
C GLU A 91 15.44 -2.71 4.75
N LYS A 92 15.04 -1.43 4.96
CA LYS A 92 15.49 -0.64 6.11
C LYS A 92 14.96 -1.16 7.46
N THR A 93 13.80 -1.77 7.45
CA THR A 93 13.21 -2.35 8.65
C THR A 93 13.64 -3.81 8.85
N ARG A 94 13.34 -4.37 10.01
CA ARG A 94 13.67 -5.78 10.31
C ARG A 94 12.78 -6.79 9.60
N ARG A 95 11.75 -6.33 8.90
CA ARG A 95 10.75 -7.18 8.26
C ARG A 95 10.32 -6.58 6.92
N VAL A 96 10.31 -7.40 5.87
CA VAL A 96 9.73 -7.00 4.57
C VAL A 96 8.21 -6.88 4.66
N GLY A 97 7.62 -6.11 3.75
CA GLY A 97 6.17 -5.98 3.62
C GLY A 97 5.68 -4.55 3.37
N GLY A 98 6.47 -3.53 3.76
CA GLY A 98 6.10 -2.14 3.56
C GLY A 98 4.72 -1.80 4.14
N GLN A 99 3.93 -1.02 3.43
CA GLN A 99 2.61 -0.57 3.89
C GLN A 99 1.57 -1.69 4.07
N VAL A 100 1.77 -2.87 3.46
CA VAL A 100 0.86 -4.02 3.66
C VAL A 100 0.85 -4.46 5.12
N LEU A 101 1.97 -4.26 5.85
CA LEU A 101 2.05 -4.54 7.28
C LEU A 101 1.09 -3.67 8.12
N LEU A 102 0.73 -2.49 7.64
CA LEU A 102 -0.29 -1.63 8.24
C LEU A 102 -1.69 -1.99 7.72
N ALA A 103 -1.84 -2.23 6.43
CA ALA A 103 -3.12 -2.57 5.82
C ALA A 103 -3.76 -3.83 6.43
N GLN A 104 -2.96 -4.84 6.82
CA GLN A 104 -3.45 -6.04 7.50
C GLN A 104 -4.02 -5.78 8.91
N LEU A 105 -3.70 -4.64 9.53
CA LEU A 105 -4.18 -4.27 10.86
C LEU A 105 -5.60 -3.69 10.84
N LEU A 106 -6.08 -3.31 9.68
CA LEU A 106 -7.47 -2.87 9.51
C LEU A 106 -8.45 -4.03 9.80
N PRO A 107 -9.63 -3.76 10.36
CA PRO A 107 -10.63 -4.79 10.62
C PRO A 107 -10.94 -5.65 9.39
N SER A 108 -10.99 -6.96 9.56
CA SER A 108 -11.25 -7.94 8.51
C SER A 108 -10.26 -7.92 7.33
N ARG A 109 -8.99 -7.53 7.59
CA ARG A 109 -7.93 -7.43 6.56
C ARG A 109 -6.67 -8.25 6.87
N LEU A 110 -6.72 -9.12 7.86
CA LEU A 110 -5.56 -9.93 8.26
C LEU A 110 -5.00 -10.77 7.10
N GLU A 111 -5.84 -11.22 6.17
CA GLU A 111 -5.45 -11.99 5.00
C GLU A 111 -4.49 -11.25 4.06
N PHE A 112 -4.40 -9.92 4.17
CA PHE A 112 -3.43 -9.12 3.41
C PHE A 112 -1.98 -9.49 3.72
N SER A 113 -1.69 -10.03 4.91
CA SER A 113 -0.36 -10.57 5.22
C SER A 113 0.08 -11.62 4.21
N GLY A 114 -0.86 -12.43 3.71
CA GLY A 114 -0.59 -13.47 2.72
C GLY A 114 -0.02 -12.97 1.40
N LEU A 115 -0.22 -11.68 1.05
CA LEU A 115 0.47 -11.08 -0.09
C LEU A 115 1.98 -11.08 0.12
N ILE A 116 2.42 -10.64 1.31
CA ILE A 116 3.86 -10.58 1.63
C ILE A 116 4.45 -11.97 1.80
N ASP A 117 3.74 -12.87 2.47
CA ASP A 117 4.19 -14.26 2.65
C ASP A 117 4.40 -14.95 1.29
N ASN A 118 3.49 -14.74 0.33
CA ASN A 118 3.61 -15.27 -1.02
C ASN A 118 4.80 -14.64 -1.77
N LEU A 119 4.93 -13.31 -1.77
CA LEU A 119 6.02 -12.61 -2.48
C LEU A 119 7.40 -12.91 -1.88
N GLN A 120 7.52 -12.96 -0.56
CA GLN A 120 8.77 -13.32 0.11
C GLN A 120 9.18 -14.75 -0.24
N ARG A 121 8.23 -15.69 -0.27
CA ARG A 121 8.47 -17.07 -0.68
C ARG A 121 8.91 -17.17 -2.14
N GLU A 122 8.29 -16.39 -3.04
CA GLU A 122 8.72 -16.30 -4.45
C GLU A 122 10.17 -15.82 -4.55
N CYS A 123 10.54 -14.77 -3.80
CA CYS A 123 11.93 -14.28 -3.74
C CYS A 123 12.91 -15.37 -3.27
N LEU A 124 12.58 -16.06 -2.18
CA LEU A 124 13.45 -17.10 -1.61
C LEU A 124 13.62 -18.28 -2.58
N HIS A 125 12.56 -18.73 -3.25
CA HIS A 125 12.62 -19.79 -4.24
C HIS A 125 13.40 -19.40 -5.50
N ALA A 126 13.34 -18.12 -5.88
CA ALA A 126 14.12 -17.59 -7.01
C ALA A 126 15.59 -17.34 -6.67
N GLY A 127 15.97 -17.39 -5.40
CA GLY A 127 17.35 -17.16 -4.94
C GLY A 127 17.70 -15.69 -4.71
N VAL A 128 16.72 -14.85 -4.41
CA VAL A 128 16.95 -13.45 -4.02
C VAL A 128 17.60 -13.40 -2.64
N GLU A 129 18.71 -12.68 -2.52
CA GLU A 129 19.29 -12.34 -1.21
C GLU A 129 18.50 -11.17 -0.59
N ILE A 130 17.84 -11.41 0.55
CA ILE A 130 17.07 -10.39 1.27
C ILE A 130 17.86 -9.94 2.50
N VAL A 131 18.26 -8.67 2.52
CA VAL A 131 19.01 -8.04 3.62
C VAL A 131 18.09 -7.04 4.33
N THR A 132 17.66 -7.38 5.55
CA THR A 132 16.79 -6.53 6.37
C THR A 132 17.59 -5.70 7.38
N GLY A 133 17.00 -4.62 7.92
CA GLY A 133 17.65 -3.74 8.89
C GLY A 133 18.73 -2.87 8.28
N THR A 134 18.73 -2.69 6.95
CA THR A 134 19.76 -1.95 6.22
C THR A 134 19.11 -0.86 5.36
N GLU A 135 19.36 0.38 5.71
CA GLU A 135 18.99 1.53 4.89
C GLU A 135 20.03 1.74 3.79
N VAL A 136 19.53 1.85 2.55
CA VAL A 136 20.41 2.07 1.40
C VAL A 136 20.70 3.56 1.26
N THR A 137 22.00 3.89 1.23
CA THR A 137 22.52 5.23 0.97
C THR A 137 23.25 5.26 -0.38
N PRO A 138 23.54 6.45 -0.94
CA PRO A 138 24.37 6.57 -2.14
C PRO A 138 25.75 5.88 -2.01
N GLU A 139 26.34 5.88 -0.82
CA GLU A 139 27.63 5.24 -0.54
C GLU A 139 27.50 3.72 -0.64
N LEU A 140 26.42 3.14 -0.12
CA LEU A 140 26.15 1.71 -0.25
C LEU A 140 25.94 1.31 -1.72
N VAL A 141 25.18 2.11 -2.49
CA VAL A 141 25.03 1.88 -3.94
C VAL A 141 26.37 1.91 -4.66
N ALA A 142 27.22 2.89 -4.32
CA ALA A 142 28.57 3.00 -4.89
C ALA A 142 29.47 1.82 -4.52
N ALA A 143 29.35 1.27 -3.31
CA ALA A 143 30.09 0.09 -2.86
C ALA A 143 29.61 -1.18 -3.56
N GLU A 144 28.29 -1.35 -3.68
CA GLU A 144 27.65 -2.49 -4.35
C GLU A 144 27.91 -2.51 -5.86
N ARG A 145 28.05 -1.35 -6.49
CA ARG A 145 28.24 -1.21 -7.95
C ARG A 145 27.30 -2.10 -8.76
N PRO A 146 25.96 -1.97 -8.59
CA PRO A 146 25.02 -2.77 -9.34
C PRO A 146 25.03 -2.42 -10.83
N ASP A 147 24.72 -3.42 -11.69
CA ASP A 147 24.49 -3.19 -13.12
C ASP A 147 23.13 -2.51 -13.35
N ALA A 148 22.16 -2.75 -12.45
CA ALA A 148 20.86 -2.09 -12.42
C ALA A 148 20.39 -1.88 -10.98
N LEU A 149 19.82 -0.72 -10.71
CA LEU A 149 19.26 -0.31 -9.42
C LEU A 149 17.76 -0.09 -9.55
N VAL A 150 16.99 -0.72 -8.67
CA VAL A 150 15.53 -0.53 -8.60
C VAL A 150 15.17 0.12 -7.26
N ILE A 151 14.61 1.31 -7.30
CA ILE A 151 14.10 2.04 -6.14
C ILE A 151 12.61 1.72 -5.97
N ALA A 152 12.27 1.12 -4.83
CA ALA A 152 10.93 0.74 -4.41
C ALA A 152 10.68 1.16 -2.95
N THR A 153 11.17 2.33 -2.55
CA THR A 153 11.17 2.87 -1.18
C THR A 153 9.79 3.17 -0.63
N GLY A 154 8.78 3.20 -1.50
CA GLY A 154 7.39 3.38 -1.10
C GLY A 154 7.01 4.85 -0.86
N ALA A 155 6.16 5.09 0.13
CA ALA A 155 5.62 6.40 0.44
C ALA A 155 5.46 6.61 1.94
N THR A 156 5.21 7.85 2.35
CA THR A 156 4.87 8.26 3.71
C THR A 156 3.43 8.82 3.74
N PRO A 157 2.78 8.90 4.90
CA PRO A 157 1.50 9.58 5.01
C PRO A 157 1.61 11.04 4.55
N TYR A 158 0.64 11.48 3.76
CA TYR A 158 0.53 12.89 3.42
C TYR A 158 -0.07 13.67 4.58
N VAL A 159 0.65 14.67 5.05
CA VAL A 159 0.17 15.66 6.03
C VAL A 159 0.03 16.99 5.28
N PRO A 160 -1.19 17.57 5.22
CA PRO A 160 -1.41 18.80 4.50
C PRO A 160 -0.75 19.98 5.21
N ASP A 161 -0.26 20.95 4.44
CA ASP A 161 0.23 22.23 4.98
C ASP A 161 -0.96 23.15 5.28
N LEU A 162 -1.50 23.00 6.48
CA LEU A 162 -2.68 23.73 6.96
C LEU A 162 -2.42 24.25 8.39
N PRO A 163 -3.08 25.36 8.79
CA PRO A 163 -3.02 25.85 10.17
C PRO A 163 -3.41 24.74 11.17
N GLY A 164 -2.54 24.50 12.15
CA GLY A 164 -2.73 23.50 13.21
C GLY A 164 -2.49 22.04 12.81
N ALA A 165 -2.02 21.76 11.59
CA ALA A 165 -1.76 20.37 11.16
C ALA A 165 -0.60 19.69 11.94
N ASP A 166 0.22 20.46 12.64
CA ASP A 166 1.34 20.03 13.49
C ASP A 166 0.99 19.95 14.99
N GLU A 167 -0.26 20.21 15.36
CA GLU A 167 -0.72 20.10 16.74
C GLU A 167 -0.64 18.64 17.26
N ALA A 168 -0.38 18.48 18.56
CA ALA A 168 -0.13 17.17 19.18
C ALA A 168 -1.30 16.17 19.06
N HIS A 169 -2.54 16.66 18.93
CA HIS A 169 -3.74 15.83 18.77
C HIS A 169 -4.06 15.49 17.30
N VAL A 170 -3.27 16.01 16.35
CA VAL A 170 -3.36 15.65 14.93
C VAL A 170 -2.42 14.49 14.64
N VAL A 171 -2.98 13.37 14.22
CA VAL A 171 -2.23 12.13 14.02
C VAL A 171 -2.57 11.52 12.66
N THR A 172 -1.66 10.72 12.12
CA THR A 172 -1.91 10.00 10.88
C THR A 172 -2.60 8.65 11.13
N ALA A 173 -3.32 8.13 10.15
CA ALA A 173 -3.88 6.79 10.19
C ALA A 173 -2.81 5.70 10.46
N TRP A 174 -1.57 5.89 9.99
CA TRP A 174 -0.46 4.97 10.25
C TRP A 174 -0.08 4.93 11.73
N GLN A 175 -0.04 6.08 12.41
CA GLN A 175 0.26 6.16 13.85
C GLN A 175 -0.84 5.48 14.67
N VAL A 176 -2.10 5.65 14.29
CA VAL A 176 -3.23 4.96 14.92
C VAL A 176 -3.12 3.45 14.73
N LEU A 177 -2.95 2.97 13.50
CA LEU A 177 -2.87 1.55 13.17
C LEU A 177 -1.67 0.85 13.84
N SER A 178 -0.53 1.53 13.92
CA SER A 178 0.67 0.98 14.58
C SER A 178 0.62 1.03 16.10
N GLY A 179 -0.39 1.68 16.70
CA GLY A 179 -0.47 1.89 18.14
C GLY A 179 0.58 2.87 18.69
N ALA A 180 1.15 3.71 17.82
CA ALA A 180 2.18 4.68 18.21
C ALA A 180 1.61 5.89 18.99
N VAL A 181 0.29 6.08 18.96
CA VAL A 181 -0.41 7.19 19.61
C VAL A 181 -1.63 6.73 20.37
N ASN A 182 -1.98 7.45 21.43
CA ASN A 182 -3.25 7.27 22.12
C ASN A 182 -4.30 8.17 21.46
N VAL A 183 -5.48 7.61 21.19
CA VAL A 183 -6.61 8.31 20.59
C VAL A 183 -7.62 8.65 21.68
N GLY A 184 -8.17 9.86 21.66
CA GLY A 184 -9.16 10.33 22.62
C GLY A 184 -10.56 9.75 22.39
N ALA A 185 -11.52 10.22 23.20
CA ALA A 185 -12.90 9.72 23.12
C ALA A 185 -13.69 10.29 21.95
N SER A 186 -13.43 11.55 21.55
CA SER A 186 -14.07 12.24 20.43
C SER A 186 -13.10 12.36 19.28
N VAL A 187 -13.37 11.64 18.19
CA VAL A 187 -12.45 11.51 17.05
C VAL A 187 -13.09 11.99 15.77
N VAL A 188 -12.35 12.83 15.05
CA VAL A 188 -12.65 13.19 13.67
C VAL A 188 -11.61 12.53 12.75
N ILE A 189 -12.08 11.91 11.68
CA ILE A 189 -11.21 11.35 10.63
C ILE A 189 -11.40 12.20 9.38
N ALA A 190 -10.33 12.83 8.90
CA ALA A 190 -10.30 13.51 7.61
C ALA A 190 -9.86 12.53 6.53
N ASP A 191 -10.81 12.05 5.72
CA ASP A 191 -10.58 11.08 4.67
C ASP A 191 -10.67 11.72 3.28
N TRP A 192 -9.50 12.01 2.70
CA TRP A 192 -9.43 12.59 1.36
C TRP A 192 -9.60 11.54 0.27
N ARG A 193 -9.13 10.32 0.49
CA ARG A 193 -9.12 9.27 -0.51
C ARG A 193 -10.42 8.49 -0.62
N SER A 194 -11.22 8.50 0.43
CA SER A 194 -12.45 7.70 0.52
C SER A 194 -12.22 6.23 0.14
N ASP A 195 -11.16 5.65 0.69
CA ASP A 195 -10.74 4.27 0.44
C ASP A 195 -10.86 3.38 1.70
N TRP A 196 -10.11 2.28 1.74
CA TRP A 196 -10.09 1.33 2.83
C TRP A 196 -9.65 1.93 4.17
N ILE A 197 -8.76 2.94 4.13
CA ILE A 197 -8.03 3.41 5.32
C ILE A 197 -8.99 4.17 6.23
N GLY A 198 -9.65 5.20 5.71
CA GLY A 198 -10.59 6.02 6.50
C GLY A 198 -11.72 5.19 7.10
N LEU A 199 -12.34 4.32 6.28
CA LEU A 199 -13.41 3.42 6.73
C LEU A 199 -12.93 2.42 7.79
N GLY A 200 -11.77 1.79 7.57
CA GLY A 200 -11.25 0.77 8.48
C GLY A 200 -10.79 1.36 9.81
N VAL A 201 -10.15 2.53 9.81
CA VAL A 201 -9.78 3.26 11.04
C VAL A 201 -11.05 3.69 11.80
N ALA A 202 -12.09 4.17 11.10
CA ALA A 202 -13.37 4.51 11.72
C ALA A 202 -14.01 3.29 12.39
N GLU A 203 -14.04 2.14 11.72
CA GLU A 203 -14.53 0.88 12.29
C GLU A 203 -13.74 0.48 13.54
N GLN A 204 -12.41 0.53 13.47
CA GLN A 204 -11.53 0.14 14.60
C GLN A 204 -11.75 1.02 15.82
N LEU A 205 -11.77 2.34 15.66
CA LEU A 205 -11.89 3.28 16.76
C LEU A 205 -13.29 3.28 17.36
N ALA A 206 -14.34 3.20 16.55
CA ALA A 206 -15.71 3.09 17.04
C ALA A 206 -15.94 1.76 17.79
N ALA A 207 -15.40 0.65 17.31
CA ALA A 207 -15.44 -0.64 18.01
C ALA A 207 -14.67 -0.61 19.34
N ALA A 208 -13.65 0.24 19.46
CA ALA A 208 -12.92 0.46 20.71
C ALA A 208 -13.65 1.43 21.67
N GLY A 209 -14.78 2.01 21.28
CA GLY A 209 -15.63 2.87 22.13
C GLY A 209 -15.45 4.36 21.91
N SER A 210 -14.67 4.82 20.93
CA SER A 210 -14.59 6.24 20.59
C SER A 210 -15.85 6.69 19.83
N HIS A 211 -16.26 7.94 20.05
CA HIS A 211 -17.26 8.62 19.24
C HIS A 211 -16.57 9.13 17.96
N VAL A 212 -16.91 8.55 16.83
CA VAL A 212 -16.19 8.79 15.57
C VAL A 212 -17.04 9.53 14.56
N ARG A 213 -16.48 10.59 13.99
CA ARG A 213 -17.02 11.26 12.80
C ARG A 213 -16.05 11.11 11.64
N LEU A 214 -16.50 10.48 10.56
CA LEU A 214 -15.74 10.30 9.32
C LEU A 214 -16.14 11.39 8.32
N CYS A 215 -15.21 12.33 8.08
CA CYS A 215 -15.37 13.43 7.14
C CYS A 215 -14.72 13.06 5.81
N VAL A 216 -15.54 12.91 4.76
CA VAL A 216 -15.06 12.51 3.43
C VAL A 216 -15.16 13.67 2.46
N ASN A 217 -14.15 13.79 1.61
CA ASN A 217 -14.06 14.82 0.58
C ASN A 217 -15.12 14.68 -0.54
N GLY A 218 -15.52 13.45 -0.85
CA GLY A 218 -16.48 13.11 -1.89
C GLY A 218 -17.92 13.02 -1.38
N THR A 219 -18.74 12.34 -2.14
CA THR A 219 -20.21 12.24 -1.94
C THR A 219 -20.57 11.23 -0.85
N HIS A 220 -19.74 10.22 -0.61
CA HIS A 220 -20.00 9.17 0.38
C HIS A 220 -18.69 8.47 0.80
N ALA A 221 -18.71 7.83 1.95
CA ALA A 221 -17.56 7.07 2.44
C ALA A 221 -17.28 5.86 1.53
N GLY A 222 -15.99 5.60 1.26
CA GLY A 222 -15.56 4.49 0.43
C GLY A 222 -15.85 4.67 -1.07
N GLU A 223 -15.91 5.90 -1.56
CA GLU A 223 -16.26 6.22 -2.95
C GLU A 223 -15.36 5.54 -3.99
N THR A 224 -14.10 5.28 -3.65
CA THR A 224 -13.14 4.59 -4.53
C THR A 224 -13.21 3.06 -4.44
N LEU A 225 -14.03 2.51 -3.54
CA LEU A 225 -14.17 1.07 -3.35
C LEU A 225 -15.23 0.47 -4.26
N GLN A 226 -15.07 -0.81 -4.59
CA GLN A 226 -16.11 -1.57 -5.26
C GLN A 226 -17.38 -1.59 -4.41
N GLN A 227 -18.52 -1.38 -5.03
CA GLN A 227 -19.81 -1.17 -4.35
C GLN A 227 -20.11 -2.21 -3.27
N TYR A 228 -19.98 -3.51 -3.59
CA TYR A 228 -20.32 -4.59 -2.65
C TYR A 228 -19.40 -4.63 -1.43
N VAL A 229 -18.13 -4.21 -1.57
CA VAL A 229 -17.18 -4.08 -0.47
C VAL A 229 -17.50 -2.86 0.38
N ARG A 230 -17.71 -1.73 -0.29
CA ARG A 230 -18.11 -0.47 0.34
C ARG A 230 -19.38 -0.61 1.16
N ASP A 231 -20.41 -1.19 0.57
CA ASP A 231 -21.71 -1.32 1.23
C ASP A 231 -21.61 -2.18 2.50
N ALA A 232 -20.80 -3.24 2.50
CA ALA A 232 -20.51 -4.04 3.68
C ALA A 232 -19.75 -3.25 4.77
N LEU A 233 -18.76 -2.43 4.39
CA LEU A 233 -18.02 -1.58 5.32
C LEU A 233 -18.91 -0.47 5.90
N VAL A 234 -19.65 0.21 5.06
CA VAL A 234 -20.58 1.28 5.48
C VAL A 234 -21.65 0.74 6.44
N ALA A 235 -22.18 -0.46 6.19
CA ALA A 235 -23.12 -1.09 7.11
C ALA A 235 -22.49 -1.32 8.50
N ARG A 236 -21.23 -1.78 8.57
CA ARG A 236 -20.53 -2.01 9.84
C ARG A 236 -20.32 -0.71 10.62
N ILE A 237 -19.78 0.33 9.98
CA ILE A 237 -19.53 1.60 10.66
C ILE A 237 -20.86 2.27 11.08
N HIS A 238 -21.95 2.11 10.30
CA HIS A 238 -23.26 2.58 10.67
C HIS A 238 -23.79 1.90 11.95
N HIS A 239 -23.67 0.57 12.05
CA HIS A 239 -24.06 -0.16 13.27
C HIS A 239 -23.22 0.22 14.49
N LEU A 240 -21.98 0.69 14.31
CA LEU A 240 -21.11 1.20 15.37
C LEU A 240 -21.39 2.67 15.73
N GLY A 241 -22.34 3.32 15.05
CA GLY A 241 -22.73 4.70 15.32
C GLY A 241 -21.76 5.75 14.77
N VAL A 242 -20.91 5.39 13.79
CA VAL A 242 -20.06 6.36 13.12
C VAL A 242 -20.89 7.36 12.32
N GLU A 243 -20.67 8.65 12.57
CA GLU A 243 -21.27 9.71 11.78
C GLU A 243 -20.44 9.98 10.53
N VAL A 244 -21.09 10.05 9.35
CA VAL A 244 -20.41 10.37 8.09
C VAL A 244 -20.81 11.77 7.63
N THR A 245 -19.79 12.63 7.39
CA THR A 245 -19.99 13.98 6.84
C THR A 245 -19.37 14.01 5.43
N PRO A 246 -20.19 14.02 4.36
CA PRO A 246 -19.73 14.14 2.99
C PRO A 246 -19.33 15.58 2.63
N TYR A 247 -18.68 15.75 1.47
CA TYR A 247 -18.24 17.04 0.93
C TYR A 247 -17.37 17.86 1.88
N ALA A 248 -16.63 17.22 2.78
CA ALA A 248 -15.85 17.88 3.82
C ALA A 248 -14.36 17.93 3.44
N ARG A 249 -13.83 19.10 3.09
CA ARG A 249 -12.42 19.36 2.86
C ARG A 249 -11.81 19.99 4.09
N LEU A 250 -10.81 19.36 4.70
CA LEU A 250 -10.07 19.91 5.85
C LEU A 250 -9.39 21.22 5.46
N VAL A 251 -9.52 22.26 6.28
CA VAL A 251 -8.94 23.58 6.04
C VAL A 251 -8.15 24.14 7.22
N GLY A 252 -8.28 23.58 8.41
CA GLY A 252 -7.52 24.01 9.59
C GLY A 252 -7.92 23.28 10.85
N VAL A 253 -7.13 23.44 11.90
CA VAL A 253 -7.32 22.80 13.21
C VAL A 253 -6.93 23.76 14.32
N ASP A 254 -7.73 23.82 15.36
CA ASP A 254 -7.42 24.44 16.67
C ASP A 254 -7.36 23.33 17.74
N PRO A 255 -6.93 23.62 18.98
CA PRO A 255 -6.73 22.57 20.00
C PRO A 255 -7.91 21.66 20.30
N ASP A 256 -9.16 22.10 20.05
CA ASP A 256 -10.38 21.34 20.29
C ASP A 256 -11.40 21.44 19.15
N THR A 257 -11.05 22.09 18.04
CA THR A 257 -11.96 22.37 16.93
C THR A 257 -11.29 22.06 15.59
N VAL A 258 -12.01 21.32 14.73
CA VAL A 258 -11.58 21.01 13.37
C VAL A 258 -12.46 21.72 12.37
N TYR A 259 -11.82 22.40 11.41
CA TYR A 259 -12.49 23.21 10.40
C TYR A 259 -12.46 22.50 9.05
N PHE A 260 -13.64 22.32 8.50
CA PHE A 260 -13.81 21.86 7.13
C PHE A 260 -14.56 22.90 6.30
N GLN A 261 -14.38 22.84 5.00
CA GLN A 261 -15.18 23.56 4.01
C GLN A 261 -15.98 22.55 3.20
N HIS A 262 -17.26 22.83 3.01
CA HIS A 262 -18.12 22.02 2.15
C HIS A 262 -17.71 22.20 0.69
N THR A 263 -17.27 21.14 0.01
CA THR A 263 -16.62 21.21 -1.31
C THR A 263 -17.52 21.69 -2.46
N ALA A 264 -18.84 21.68 -2.28
CA ALA A 264 -19.78 22.08 -3.31
C ALA A 264 -20.44 23.46 -3.06
N SER A 265 -20.58 23.89 -1.79
CA SER A 265 -21.22 25.16 -1.44
C SER A 265 -20.28 26.19 -0.82
N ASP A 266 -19.03 25.77 -0.52
CA ASP A 266 -18.04 26.56 0.22
C ASP A 266 -18.44 26.94 1.67
N ASP A 267 -19.56 26.44 2.17
CA ASP A 267 -19.99 26.70 3.54
C ASP A 267 -18.99 26.09 4.56
N PRO A 268 -18.79 26.76 5.70
CA PRO A 268 -17.95 26.23 6.77
C PRO A 268 -18.65 25.08 7.49
N ILE A 269 -17.88 24.04 7.84
CA ILE A 269 -18.30 22.96 8.72
C ILE A 269 -17.35 22.96 9.92
N LEU A 270 -17.87 23.24 11.10
CA LEU A 270 -17.12 23.31 12.35
C LEU A 270 -17.45 22.10 13.23
N LEU A 271 -16.42 21.43 13.67
CA LEU A 271 -16.52 20.29 14.60
C LEU A 271 -15.78 20.64 15.88
N GLU A 272 -16.52 20.91 16.94
CA GLU A 272 -15.99 21.30 18.25
C GLU A 272 -15.83 20.10 19.19
N LYS A 273 -15.02 20.26 20.24
CA LYS A 273 -14.74 19.24 21.27
C LYS A 273 -14.13 17.96 20.69
N VAL A 274 -13.19 18.12 19.82
CA VAL A 274 -12.45 17.05 19.16
C VAL A 274 -11.19 16.75 19.96
N ASP A 275 -11.06 15.53 20.47
CA ASP A 275 -9.87 15.10 21.20
C ASP A 275 -8.74 14.66 20.26
N THR A 276 -9.08 14.15 19.07
CA THR A 276 -8.11 13.65 18.10
C THR A 276 -8.61 13.83 16.68
N LEU A 277 -7.77 14.43 15.83
CA LEU A 277 -7.94 14.44 14.39
C LEU A 277 -7.03 13.39 13.76
N VAL A 278 -7.62 12.43 13.03
CA VAL A 278 -6.88 11.42 12.27
C VAL A 278 -6.84 11.79 10.79
N LEU A 279 -5.64 11.90 10.25
CA LEU A 279 -5.41 12.18 8.84
C LEU A 279 -5.35 10.88 8.03
N ALA A 280 -6.36 10.63 7.21
CA ALA A 280 -6.41 9.60 6.17
C ALA A 280 -6.33 10.26 4.78
N MET A 281 -5.34 11.15 4.61
CA MET A 281 -5.22 12.08 3.48
C MET A 281 -4.48 11.49 2.27
N GLY A 282 -4.17 10.19 2.31
CA GLY A 282 -3.35 9.51 1.30
C GLY A 282 -1.86 9.54 1.62
N HIS A 283 -1.02 9.40 0.59
CA HIS A 283 0.41 9.20 0.76
C HIS A 283 1.21 10.11 -0.18
N GLN A 284 2.44 10.38 0.22
CA GLN A 284 3.44 11.12 -0.54
C GLN A 284 4.62 10.20 -0.86
N SER A 285 5.05 10.18 -2.13
CA SER A 285 6.19 9.37 -2.57
C SER A 285 7.46 9.67 -1.77
N ASP A 286 8.16 8.63 -1.33
CA ASP A 286 9.51 8.77 -0.76
C ASP A 286 10.55 8.81 -1.88
N THR A 287 10.90 10.02 -2.30
CA THR A 287 11.85 10.30 -3.38
C THR A 287 13.26 10.68 -2.90
N GLN A 288 13.55 10.50 -1.61
CA GLN A 288 14.82 10.96 -1.02
C GLN A 288 16.02 10.30 -1.67
N LEU A 289 16.01 8.96 -1.79
CA LEU A 289 17.11 8.22 -2.41
C LEU A 289 17.23 8.52 -3.90
N GLU A 290 16.13 8.57 -4.64
CA GLU A 290 16.11 8.95 -6.06
C GLU A 290 16.74 10.32 -6.26
N THR A 291 16.36 11.29 -5.42
CA THR A 291 16.92 12.65 -5.45
C THR A 291 18.42 12.66 -5.15
N ALA A 292 18.86 11.89 -4.16
CA ALA A 292 20.29 11.78 -3.82
C ALA A 292 21.12 11.11 -4.94
N LEU A 293 20.48 10.29 -5.76
CA LEU A 293 21.11 9.55 -6.87
C LEU A 293 20.93 10.21 -8.24
N LYS A 294 20.54 11.49 -8.33
CA LYS A 294 20.36 12.20 -9.62
C LYS A 294 21.59 12.16 -10.54
N SER A 295 22.78 12.03 -9.99
CA SER A 295 24.05 11.91 -10.75
C SER A 295 24.49 10.46 -10.96
N TYR A 296 23.70 9.47 -10.57
CA TYR A 296 24.03 8.07 -10.77
C TYR A 296 24.05 7.74 -12.27
N ALA A 297 25.19 7.21 -12.73
CA ALA A 297 25.42 6.96 -14.16
C ALA A 297 24.95 5.56 -14.63
N GLY A 298 24.54 4.70 -13.71
CA GLY A 298 24.03 3.36 -14.00
C GLY A 298 22.55 3.35 -14.38
N GLU A 299 22.04 2.18 -14.71
CA GLU A 299 20.62 1.99 -14.97
C GLU A 299 19.83 2.11 -13.62
N LEU A 300 18.86 3.01 -13.57
CA LEU A 300 18.04 3.25 -12.40
C LEU A 300 16.56 3.22 -12.80
N GLN A 301 15.77 2.42 -12.08
CA GLN A 301 14.33 2.28 -12.23
C GLN A 301 13.63 2.67 -10.93
N VAL A 302 12.49 3.34 -10.99
CA VAL A 302 11.66 3.72 -9.84
C VAL A 302 10.30 3.09 -9.99
N ILE A 303 9.81 2.35 -8.96
CA ILE A 303 8.56 1.60 -9.03
C ILE A 303 7.75 1.66 -7.73
N GLY A 304 6.46 1.36 -7.82
CA GLY A 304 5.55 1.35 -6.68
C GLY A 304 5.26 2.76 -6.18
N ASP A 305 4.98 2.88 -4.89
CA ASP A 305 4.50 4.14 -4.33
C ASP A 305 5.56 5.25 -4.29
N CYS A 306 6.84 4.95 -4.41
CA CYS A 306 7.85 6.00 -4.58
C CYS A 306 7.79 6.65 -5.98
N LEU A 307 7.26 5.95 -6.98
CA LEU A 307 6.92 6.53 -8.28
C LEU A 307 5.60 7.30 -8.21
N ALA A 308 4.54 6.64 -7.71
CA ALA A 308 3.23 7.25 -7.51
C ALA A 308 2.40 6.39 -6.54
N PRO A 309 1.96 6.94 -5.40
CA PRO A 309 1.17 6.20 -4.41
C PRO A 309 -0.17 5.75 -4.98
N ARG A 310 -0.39 4.43 -5.01
CA ARG A 310 -1.62 3.80 -5.52
C ARG A 310 -2.00 2.60 -4.66
N THR A 311 -2.35 1.48 -5.28
CA THR A 311 -2.72 0.26 -4.56
C THR A 311 -1.63 -0.83 -4.68
N ALA A 312 -1.79 -1.90 -3.91
CA ALA A 312 -0.89 -3.04 -4.01
C ALA A 312 -0.95 -3.71 -5.41
N GLU A 313 -2.02 -3.52 -6.16
CA GLU A 313 -2.15 -4.03 -7.53
C GLU A 313 -1.11 -3.42 -8.45
N GLU A 314 -1.04 -2.07 -8.49
CA GLU A 314 -0.07 -1.37 -9.32
C GLU A 314 1.35 -1.66 -8.88
N ALA A 315 1.60 -1.69 -7.56
CA ALA A 315 2.91 -1.99 -7.01
C ALA A 315 3.43 -3.36 -7.48
N VAL A 316 2.61 -4.42 -7.38
CA VAL A 316 2.99 -5.77 -7.82
C VAL A 316 3.11 -5.84 -9.35
N TYR A 317 2.22 -5.16 -10.08
CA TYR A 317 2.27 -5.12 -11.53
C TYR A 317 3.53 -4.42 -12.06
N GLU A 318 3.90 -3.29 -11.48
CA GLU A 318 5.15 -2.58 -11.83
C GLU A 318 6.37 -3.43 -11.50
N GLY A 319 6.38 -4.10 -10.35
CA GLY A 319 7.43 -5.04 -10.01
C GLY A 319 7.58 -6.17 -11.04
N LEU A 320 6.47 -6.73 -11.52
CA LEU A 320 6.49 -7.72 -12.59
C LEU A 320 7.10 -7.15 -13.87
N LYS A 321 6.66 -5.94 -14.29
CA LYS A 321 7.15 -5.30 -15.52
C LYS A 321 8.66 -5.07 -15.45
N ILE A 322 9.12 -4.38 -14.43
CA ILE A 322 10.55 -4.06 -14.28
C ILE A 322 11.39 -5.32 -14.15
N GLY A 323 10.98 -6.30 -13.34
CA GLY A 323 11.71 -7.57 -13.25
C GLY A 323 11.80 -8.34 -14.58
N ARG A 324 10.92 -8.07 -15.54
CA ARG A 324 10.95 -8.64 -16.90
C ARG A 324 11.80 -7.83 -17.89
N GLU A 325 11.93 -6.54 -17.69
CA GLU A 325 12.66 -5.61 -18.56
C GLU A 325 14.17 -5.63 -18.25
N LEU A 326 14.54 -5.90 -17.00
CA LEU A 326 15.93 -6.11 -16.59
C LEU A 326 16.59 -7.28 -17.32
#